data_9c21b8b06c7e634bac3e7e68a6ab6bd7
#
_entry.id   9c21b8b06c7e634bac3e7e68a6ab6bd7
#
_cell.length_a   1.000
_cell.length_b   1.000
_cell.length_c   1.000
_cell.angle_alpha   90.00
_cell.angle_beta   90.00
_cell.angle_gamma   90.00
#
_symmetry.space_group_name_H-M   'P 1'
#
loop_
_entity.id
_entity.type
_entity.pdbx_description
1 polymer ?
#
loop_
_entity_poly.entity_id
_entity_poly.type
_entity_poly.pdbx_seq_one_letter_code
_entity_poly.pdbx_strand_id
1 'polypeptide(L)'
;PELQFDTCASGGRRLDYITLSYAWPLCQSDCMCYRDHDREATQTENFCLHDWVPLHAGFTWLEPPDDYEFYSSSGNGISVKIWSFEGQHLPEDEETYNWDLAREQLNNQRKIRDIQLNGNIQPLTKHPEERENWCAHACVELSGNRGYILAFRRPGCATAEMTFKLDGVDATAAYELQGLEGFSEVVSGKTLASGFQVVIPQDRGVQLIFFKRR
;
A
#
# COMPACT_ATOMS: atom_id res chain seq x y z
N PRO A 1 13.33 -27.35 11.56
CA PRO A 1 12.26 -26.58 10.92
C PRO A 1 12.36 -25.16 11.42
N GLU A 2 12.41 -24.24 10.52
CA GLU A 2 12.50 -22.82 10.82
C GLU A 2 11.11 -22.34 11.26
N LEU A 3 10.95 -22.17 12.57
CA LEU A 3 9.72 -21.64 13.13
C LEU A 3 9.71 -20.11 12.96
N GLN A 4 8.65 -19.59 12.37
CA GLN A 4 8.44 -18.14 12.27
C GLN A 4 7.40 -17.72 13.29
N PHE A 5 7.59 -16.56 13.89
CA PHE A 5 6.69 -16.00 14.87
C PHE A 5 6.01 -14.74 14.31
N ASP A 6 4.72 -14.65 14.51
CA ASP A 6 3.94 -13.43 14.35
C ASP A 6 3.77 -12.75 15.72
N THR A 7 3.96 -11.45 15.76
CA THR A 7 3.70 -10.67 16.96
C THR A 7 2.45 -9.82 16.82
N CYS A 8 1.55 -9.96 17.76
CA CYS A 8 0.34 -9.14 17.88
C CYS A 8 0.36 -8.31 19.18
N ALA A 9 0.48 -8.99 20.32
CA ALA A 9 0.53 -8.40 21.66
C ALA A 9 -0.52 -7.32 21.93
N SER A 10 -1.79 -7.68 21.76
CA SER A 10 -2.94 -6.78 21.94
C SER A 10 -2.88 -5.56 21.03
N GLY A 11 -2.92 -5.80 19.72
CA GLY A 11 -3.02 -4.77 18.70
C GLY A 11 -1.72 -4.00 18.43
N GLY A 12 -0.65 -4.72 18.16
CA GLY A 12 0.60 -4.11 17.71
C GLY A 12 1.43 -3.41 18.79
N ARG A 13 1.16 -3.65 20.05
CA ARG A 13 1.88 -2.98 21.17
C ARG A 13 3.34 -3.37 21.31
N ARG A 14 3.81 -4.39 20.58
CA ARG A 14 5.20 -4.86 20.63
C ARG A 14 5.90 -4.69 19.27
N LEU A 15 5.88 -3.48 18.78
CA LEU A 15 6.69 -3.05 17.64
C LEU A 15 8.03 -2.47 18.13
N ASP A 16 8.71 -3.18 19.01
CA ASP A 16 10.02 -2.82 19.53
C ASP A 16 11.13 -3.64 18.88
N TYR A 17 12.35 -3.13 18.89
CA TYR A 17 13.50 -3.75 18.23
C TYR A 17 13.81 -5.16 18.72
N ILE A 18 13.56 -5.47 19.99
CA ILE A 18 13.81 -6.81 20.54
C ILE A 18 12.82 -7.79 19.94
N THR A 19 11.54 -7.46 19.96
CA THR A 19 10.48 -8.31 19.38
C THR A 19 10.67 -8.49 17.89
N LEU A 20 11.00 -7.42 17.15
CA LEU A 20 11.23 -7.47 15.70
C LEU A 20 12.47 -8.27 15.30
N SER A 21 13.38 -8.56 16.24
CA SER A 21 14.56 -9.39 15.97
C SER A 21 14.23 -10.88 15.79
N TYR A 22 13.06 -11.34 16.20
CA TYR A 22 12.63 -12.75 16.10
C TYR A 22 11.19 -12.95 15.62
N ALA A 23 10.41 -11.89 15.44
CA ALA A 23 9.00 -11.99 15.06
C ALA A 23 8.60 -10.91 14.04
N TRP A 24 7.54 -11.17 13.31
CA TRP A 24 6.99 -10.29 12.28
C TRP A 24 5.72 -9.61 12.80
N PRO A 25 5.54 -8.30 12.61
CA PRO A 25 4.33 -7.62 13.05
C PRO A 25 3.22 -7.73 12.00
N LEU A 26 2.54 -8.86 11.94
CA LEU A 26 1.42 -9.06 11.02
C LEU A 26 0.10 -8.48 11.54
N CYS A 27 0.02 -8.11 12.82
CA CYS A 27 -1.10 -7.40 13.40
C CYS A 27 -0.62 -6.05 13.93
N GLN A 28 -0.87 -5.00 13.19
CA GLN A 28 -0.46 -3.63 13.53
C GLN A 28 -1.40 -2.98 14.55
N SER A 29 -2.69 -3.33 14.51
CA SER A 29 -3.72 -2.72 15.34
C SER A 29 -4.94 -3.63 15.46
N ASP A 30 -5.51 -3.73 16.68
CA ASP A 30 -6.80 -4.39 16.90
C ASP A 30 -7.97 -3.68 16.21
N CYS A 31 -7.82 -2.40 15.87
CA CYS A 31 -8.84 -1.66 15.14
C CYS A 31 -9.13 -2.29 13.78
N MET A 32 -8.14 -2.88 13.12
CA MET A 32 -8.30 -3.58 11.85
C MET A 32 -9.05 -4.93 11.97
N CYS A 33 -9.39 -5.35 13.19
CA CYS A 33 -10.20 -6.56 13.43
C CYS A 33 -11.69 -6.34 13.17
N TYR A 34 -12.13 -5.11 13.01
CA TYR A 34 -13.49 -4.74 12.67
C TYR A 34 -13.62 -4.37 11.21
N ARG A 35 -14.74 -4.77 10.57
CA ARG A 35 -14.95 -4.52 9.12
C ARG A 35 -15.04 -3.03 8.79
N ASP A 36 -15.63 -2.25 9.67
CA ASP A 36 -15.83 -0.80 9.54
C ASP A 36 -14.66 0.04 10.06
N HIS A 37 -13.48 -0.59 10.26
CA HIS A 37 -12.32 0.15 10.75
C HIS A 37 -11.92 1.30 9.79
N ASP A 38 -11.30 2.29 10.37
CA ASP A 38 -10.86 3.51 9.71
C ASP A 38 -9.70 3.25 8.73
N ARG A 39 -9.95 3.32 7.43
CA ARG A 39 -8.94 3.08 6.38
C ARG A 39 -7.87 4.15 6.34
N GLU A 40 -8.24 5.40 6.62
CA GLU A 40 -7.29 6.52 6.68
C GLU A 40 -6.34 6.39 7.87
N ALA A 41 -6.82 5.86 9.00
CA ALA A 41 -5.95 5.49 10.12
C ALA A 41 -4.97 4.37 9.73
N THR A 42 -5.45 3.34 9.05
CA THR A 42 -4.58 2.25 8.55
C THR A 42 -3.51 2.75 7.59
N GLN A 43 -3.86 3.65 6.66
CA GLN A 43 -2.88 4.30 5.78
C GLN A 43 -1.83 5.08 6.58
N THR A 44 -2.24 5.80 7.63
CA THR A 44 -1.33 6.54 8.50
C THR A 44 -0.40 5.61 9.28
N GLU A 45 -0.92 4.52 9.82
CA GLU A 45 -0.12 3.48 10.49
C GLU A 45 0.92 2.88 9.55
N ASN A 46 0.52 2.46 8.34
CA ASN A 46 1.45 1.96 7.33
C ASN A 46 2.51 3.00 6.97
N PHE A 47 2.11 4.25 6.74
CA PHE A 47 3.03 5.34 6.43
C PHE A 47 4.09 5.53 7.51
N CYS A 48 3.69 5.49 8.78
CA CYS A 48 4.60 5.62 9.91
C CYS A 48 5.54 4.41 10.07
N LEU A 49 5.05 3.19 9.77
CA LEU A 49 5.81 1.97 9.94
C LEU A 49 6.86 1.76 8.84
N HIS A 50 6.62 2.25 7.62
CA HIS A 50 7.50 2.07 6.48
C HIS A 50 8.94 2.53 6.74
N ASP A 51 9.14 3.56 7.56
CA ASP A 51 10.47 4.13 7.80
C ASP A 51 11.36 3.27 8.71
N TRP A 52 10.77 2.38 9.53
CA TRP A 52 11.56 1.69 10.56
C TRP A 52 11.16 0.23 10.83
N VAL A 53 10.01 -0.21 10.32
CA VAL A 53 9.57 -1.61 10.43
C VAL A 53 9.64 -2.25 9.04
N PRO A 54 10.69 -3.05 8.75
CA PRO A 54 10.96 -3.54 7.40
C PRO A 54 9.90 -4.51 6.88
N LEU A 55 9.22 -5.21 7.79
CA LEU A 55 8.23 -6.22 7.44
C LEU A 55 6.99 -6.06 8.33
N HIS A 56 5.89 -5.69 7.75
CA HIS A 56 4.61 -5.56 8.43
C HIS A 56 3.45 -5.87 7.48
N ALA A 57 2.28 -6.17 8.03
CA ALA A 57 1.06 -6.37 7.25
C ALA A 57 -0.13 -5.68 7.91
N GLY A 58 -0.98 -5.10 7.10
CA GLY A 58 -2.32 -4.67 7.50
C GLY A 58 -3.35 -5.77 7.29
N PHE A 59 -4.55 -5.57 7.81
CA PHE A 59 -5.68 -6.43 7.57
C PHE A 59 -6.63 -5.80 6.56
N THR A 60 -7.06 -6.59 5.60
CA THR A 60 -8.16 -6.26 4.69
C THR A 60 -9.24 -7.32 4.76
N TRP A 61 -10.39 -7.03 4.20
CA TRP A 61 -11.53 -7.91 4.17
C TRP A 61 -11.77 -8.41 2.76
N LEU A 62 -12.33 -9.60 2.63
CA LEU A 62 -12.63 -10.16 1.33
C LEU A 62 -13.73 -9.35 0.62
N GLU A 63 -14.65 -8.77 1.37
CA GLU A 63 -15.79 -8.03 0.84
C GLU A 63 -15.95 -6.66 1.54
N PRO A 64 -16.29 -5.58 0.79
CA PRO A 64 -16.34 -5.51 -0.68
C PRO A 64 -14.93 -5.50 -1.30
N PRO A 65 -14.76 -6.03 -2.51
CA PRO A 65 -13.50 -5.92 -3.23
C PRO A 65 -13.34 -4.49 -3.77
N ASP A 66 -12.75 -3.64 -2.99
CA ASP A 66 -12.52 -2.22 -3.24
C ASP A 66 -11.03 -1.94 -3.21
N ASP A 67 -10.49 -1.30 -4.25
CA ASP A 67 -9.06 -1.02 -4.34
C ASP A 67 -8.59 -0.09 -3.23
N TYR A 68 -9.37 0.91 -2.87
CA TYR A 68 -9.02 1.83 -1.79
C TYR A 68 -8.89 1.10 -0.45
N GLU A 69 -9.82 0.19 -0.14
CA GLU A 69 -9.77 -0.61 1.07
C GLU A 69 -8.61 -1.58 1.06
N PHE A 70 -8.45 -2.32 -0.04
CA PHE A 70 -7.39 -3.30 -0.17
C PHE A 70 -6.01 -2.67 -0.01
N TYR A 71 -5.71 -1.63 -0.79
CA TYR A 71 -4.38 -1.02 -0.77
C TYR A 71 -4.12 -0.17 0.49
N SER A 72 -5.15 0.30 1.21
CA SER A 72 -4.97 0.93 2.53
C SER A 72 -4.28 0.01 3.53
N SER A 73 -4.46 -1.30 3.39
CA SER A 73 -3.85 -2.32 4.25
C SER A 73 -2.53 -2.88 3.68
N SER A 74 -2.09 -2.38 2.52
CA SER A 74 -0.90 -2.87 1.82
C SER A 74 0.38 -2.42 2.51
N GLY A 75 1.05 -3.36 3.16
CA GLY A 75 2.46 -3.28 3.52
C GLY A 75 3.27 -4.19 2.60
N ASN A 76 4.39 -4.70 3.04
CA ASN A 76 5.07 -5.80 2.33
C ASN A 76 4.42 -7.17 2.57
N GLY A 77 3.50 -7.26 3.52
CA GLY A 77 2.52 -8.32 3.68
C GLY A 77 1.10 -7.78 3.66
N ILE A 78 0.14 -8.66 3.59
CA ILE A 78 -1.28 -8.38 3.77
C ILE A 78 -1.97 -9.60 4.35
N SER A 79 -2.86 -9.39 5.31
CA SER A 79 -3.72 -10.44 5.86
C SER A 79 -5.14 -10.20 5.38
N VAL A 80 -5.70 -11.18 4.67
CA VAL A 80 -7.10 -11.15 4.25
C VAL A 80 -7.94 -11.84 5.31
N LYS A 81 -8.87 -11.10 5.89
CA LYS A 81 -9.76 -11.62 6.93
C LYS A 81 -11.08 -12.10 6.34
N ILE A 82 -11.51 -13.24 6.85
CA ILE A 82 -12.82 -13.85 6.57
C ILE A 82 -13.65 -14.00 7.84
N TRP A 83 -13.11 -13.60 8.98
CA TRP A 83 -13.74 -13.70 10.29
C TRP A 83 -13.40 -12.50 11.16
N SER A 84 -14.41 -11.95 11.87
CA SER A 84 -14.26 -10.92 12.88
C SER A 84 -14.96 -11.30 14.19
N PHE A 85 -14.90 -10.44 15.19
CA PHE A 85 -15.71 -10.55 16.38
C PHE A 85 -17.22 -10.43 16.10
N GLU A 86 -17.59 -9.86 14.97
CA GLU A 86 -18.98 -9.72 14.51
C GLU A 86 -19.49 -10.95 13.76
N GLY A 87 -18.60 -11.88 13.40
CA GLY A 87 -18.92 -13.12 12.70
C GLY A 87 -18.09 -13.37 11.45
N GLN A 88 -18.55 -14.31 10.62
CA GLN A 88 -17.92 -14.65 9.38
C GLN A 88 -18.29 -13.65 8.27
N HIS A 89 -17.30 -13.19 7.53
CA HIS A 89 -17.46 -12.24 6.42
C HIS A 89 -16.88 -12.86 5.15
N LEU A 90 -17.58 -13.86 4.63
CA LEU A 90 -17.39 -14.34 3.26
C LEU A 90 -18.32 -13.54 2.34
N PRO A 91 -18.05 -13.51 1.03
CA PRO A 91 -19.00 -12.97 0.07
C PRO A 91 -20.39 -13.59 0.28
N GLU A 92 -21.42 -12.75 0.38
CA GLU A 92 -22.81 -13.20 0.54
C GLU A 92 -23.27 -14.01 -0.68
N ASP A 93 -22.75 -13.63 -1.85
CA ASP A 93 -22.99 -14.30 -3.13
C ASP A 93 -21.66 -14.56 -3.85
N GLU A 94 -21.17 -15.78 -3.76
CA GLU A 94 -19.91 -16.18 -4.40
C GLU A 94 -19.97 -16.11 -5.94
N GLU A 95 -21.17 -16.23 -6.54
CA GLU A 95 -21.33 -16.20 -7.99
C GLU A 95 -21.19 -14.80 -8.55
N THR A 96 -21.61 -13.77 -7.79
CA THR A 96 -21.54 -12.36 -8.22
C THR A 96 -20.30 -11.64 -7.69
N TYR A 97 -19.55 -12.26 -6.80
CA TYR A 97 -18.33 -11.67 -6.24
C TYR A 97 -17.25 -11.46 -7.32
N ASN A 98 -16.62 -10.30 -7.32
CA ASN A 98 -15.60 -9.97 -8.31
C ASN A 98 -14.25 -10.64 -8.00
N TRP A 99 -14.17 -11.94 -8.26
CA TRP A 99 -12.94 -12.74 -8.08
C TRP A 99 -11.78 -12.28 -8.94
N ASP A 100 -12.04 -11.67 -10.10
CA ASP A 100 -10.98 -11.21 -10.99
C ASP A 100 -10.28 -9.98 -10.39
N LEU A 101 -11.03 -9.04 -9.82
CA LEU A 101 -10.46 -7.92 -9.07
C LEU A 101 -9.65 -8.41 -7.86
N ALA A 102 -10.18 -9.34 -7.08
CA ALA A 102 -9.48 -9.90 -5.92
C ALA A 102 -8.14 -10.58 -6.31
N ARG A 103 -8.13 -11.32 -7.44
CA ARG A 103 -6.89 -11.92 -7.98
C ARG A 103 -5.90 -10.85 -8.45
N GLU A 104 -6.39 -9.80 -9.10
CA GLU A 104 -5.56 -8.67 -9.53
C GLU A 104 -4.90 -7.98 -8.32
N GLN A 105 -5.68 -7.65 -7.30
CA GLN A 105 -5.20 -7.05 -6.06
C GLN A 105 -4.11 -7.89 -5.40
N LEU A 106 -4.31 -9.21 -5.25
CA LEU A 106 -3.31 -10.12 -4.71
C LEU A 106 -2.05 -10.22 -5.58
N ASN A 107 -2.20 -10.19 -6.91
CA ASN A 107 -1.07 -10.20 -7.82
C ASN A 107 -0.27 -8.88 -7.72
N ASN A 108 -0.93 -7.76 -7.60
CA ASN A 108 -0.29 -6.48 -7.39
C ASN A 108 0.40 -6.42 -6.02
N GLN A 109 -0.20 -6.98 -4.97
CA GLN A 109 0.43 -7.09 -3.66
C GLN A 109 1.73 -7.91 -3.70
N ARG A 110 1.79 -8.98 -4.48
CA ARG A 110 3.03 -9.75 -4.70
C ARG A 110 4.11 -8.91 -5.35
N LYS A 111 3.76 -8.09 -6.36
CA LYS A 111 4.71 -7.16 -7.01
C LYS A 111 5.20 -6.10 -6.03
N ILE A 112 4.29 -5.50 -5.23
CA ILE A 112 4.64 -4.54 -4.16
C ILE A 112 5.69 -5.16 -3.24
N ARG A 113 5.40 -6.33 -2.68
CA ARG A 113 6.30 -7.04 -1.76
C ARG A 113 7.68 -7.29 -2.40
N ASP A 114 7.69 -7.80 -3.63
CA ASP A 114 8.95 -8.12 -4.32
C ASP A 114 9.82 -6.87 -4.54
N ILE A 115 9.20 -5.72 -4.84
CA ILE A 115 9.89 -4.44 -4.97
C ILE A 115 10.38 -3.95 -3.60
N GLN A 116 9.55 -4.01 -2.55
CA GLN A 116 9.90 -3.56 -1.20
C GLN A 116 11.08 -4.33 -0.61
N LEU A 117 11.13 -5.65 -0.82
CA LEU A 117 12.24 -6.49 -0.34
C LEU A 117 13.60 -6.15 -1.00
N ASN A 118 13.60 -5.46 -2.13
CA ASN A 118 14.79 -5.11 -2.90
C ASN A 118 14.96 -3.60 -3.11
N GLY A 119 14.19 -2.78 -2.43
CA GLY A 119 14.12 -1.35 -2.67
C GLY A 119 14.10 -0.51 -1.40
N ASN A 120 14.09 0.79 -1.62
CA ASN A 120 13.92 1.79 -0.59
C ASN A 120 12.52 2.40 -0.70
N ILE A 121 11.78 2.33 0.39
CA ILE A 121 10.50 3.03 0.52
C ILE A 121 10.81 4.49 0.83
N GLN A 122 10.08 5.40 0.19
CA GLN A 122 10.21 6.83 0.39
C GLN A 122 8.83 7.47 0.56
N PRO A 123 8.62 8.31 1.59
CA PRO A 123 7.40 9.07 1.74
C PRO A 123 7.32 10.13 0.62
N LEU A 124 6.16 10.24 -0.01
CA LEU A 124 5.90 11.24 -1.06
C LEU A 124 5.05 12.41 -0.55
N THR A 125 4.40 12.23 0.58
CA THR A 125 3.67 13.28 1.31
C THR A 125 4.34 13.53 2.65
N LYS A 126 4.00 14.63 3.31
CA LYS A 126 4.30 14.82 4.73
C LYS A 126 3.50 13.78 5.54
N HIS A 127 3.87 13.61 6.81
CA HIS A 127 3.06 12.80 7.73
C HIS A 127 1.59 13.23 7.66
N PRO A 128 0.66 12.30 7.40
CA PRO A 128 -0.73 12.64 7.15
C PRO A 128 -1.48 12.89 8.47
N GLU A 129 -1.17 14.00 9.14
CA GLU A 129 -1.81 14.42 10.40
C GLU A 129 -3.30 14.72 10.21
N GLU A 130 -3.67 15.29 9.04
CA GLU A 130 -5.03 15.62 8.69
C GLU A 130 -5.65 14.52 7.82
N ARG A 131 -6.89 14.15 8.12
CA ARG A 131 -7.59 13.06 7.39
C ARG A 131 -7.90 13.41 5.94
N GLU A 132 -8.06 14.70 5.64
CA GLU A 132 -8.47 15.24 4.33
C GLU A 132 -7.28 15.49 3.38
N ASN A 133 -6.10 14.98 3.71
CA ASN A 133 -4.91 15.14 2.90
C ASN A 133 -4.60 13.89 2.07
N TRP A 134 -3.76 14.06 1.04
CA TRP A 134 -3.15 12.93 0.36
C TRP A 134 -2.26 12.14 1.32
N CYS A 135 -2.23 10.83 1.13
CA CYS A 135 -1.26 9.92 1.74
C CYS A 135 -0.59 9.13 0.62
N ALA A 136 0.72 9.27 0.45
CA ALA A 136 1.41 8.60 -0.64
C ALA A 136 2.85 8.22 -0.26
N HIS A 137 3.28 7.08 -0.78
CA HIS A 137 4.66 6.62 -0.74
C HIS A 137 5.06 5.97 -2.06
N ALA A 138 6.34 5.83 -2.28
CA ALA A 138 6.89 5.06 -3.38
C ALA A 138 7.93 4.08 -2.85
N CYS A 139 8.20 3.05 -3.63
CA CYS A 139 9.38 2.22 -3.45
C CYS A 139 10.12 2.12 -4.76
N VAL A 140 11.42 2.36 -4.72
CA VAL A 140 12.32 2.22 -5.87
C VAL A 140 13.34 1.15 -5.54
N GLU A 141 13.49 0.14 -6.40
CA GLU A 141 14.55 -0.86 -6.22
C GLU A 141 15.93 -0.21 -6.21
N LEU A 142 16.84 -0.80 -5.48
CA LEU A 142 18.24 -0.34 -5.40
C LEU A 142 18.91 -0.25 -6.77
N SER A 143 18.45 -1.04 -7.75
CA SER A 143 18.89 -0.99 -9.14
C SER A 143 18.41 0.24 -9.91
N GLY A 144 17.39 0.93 -9.43
CA GLY A 144 16.68 2.00 -10.13
C GLY A 144 15.84 1.55 -11.34
N ASN A 145 15.75 0.23 -11.57
CA ASN A 145 15.12 -0.28 -12.79
C ASN A 145 13.61 -0.41 -12.71
N ARG A 146 13.07 -0.60 -11.53
CA ARG A 146 11.62 -0.70 -11.29
C ARG A 146 11.25 -0.19 -9.91
N GLY A 147 9.97 0.11 -9.77
CA GLY A 147 9.39 0.56 -8.51
C GLY A 147 7.89 0.71 -8.62
N TYR A 148 7.30 1.30 -7.61
CA TYR A 148 5.89 1.67 -7.62
C TYR A 148 5.65 2.98 -6.86
N ILE A 149 4.51 3.62 -7.17
CA ILE A 149 3.88 4.71 -6.42
C ILE A 149 2.54 4.18 -5.92
N LEU A 150 2.26 4.33 -4.63
CA LEU A 150 0.94 4.11 -4.05
C LEU A 150 0.47 5.41 -3.42
N ALA A 151 -0.63 5.94 -3.93
CA ALA A 151 -1.15 7.25 -3.56
C ALA A 151 -2.66 7.19 -3.29
N PHE A 152 -3.07 7.79 -2.19
CA PHE A 152 -4.46 7.91 -1.77
C PHE A 152 -4.85 9.38 -1.75
N ARG A 153 -5.96 9.70 -2.43
CA ARG A 153 -6.73 10.90 -2.18
C ARG A 153 -7.79 10.57 -1.13
N ARG A 154 -7.60 11.07 0.07
CA ARG A 154 -8.50 10.79 1.20
C ARG A 154 -9.81 11.57 1.07
N PRO A 155 -10.91 11.09 1.73
CA PRO A 155 -12.20 11.79 1.71
C PRO A 155 -12.09 13.24 2.16
N GLY A 156 -12.78 14.14 1.45
CA GLY A 156 -12.76 15.57 1.74
C GLY A 156 -11.54 16.33 1.21
N CYS A 157 -10.56 15.64 0.59
CA CYS A 157 -9.37 16.30 0.04
C CYS A 157 -9.76 17.18 -1.17
N ALA A 158 -9.49 18.49 -1.06
CA ALA A 158 -9.89 19.48 -2.05
C ALA A 158 -9.17 19.33 -3.41
N THR A 159 -7.96 18.74 -3.43
CA THR A 159 -7.15 18.63 -4.66
C THR A 159 -7.24 17.23 -5.24
N ALA A 160 -7.59 17.15 -6.53
CA ALA A 160 -7.68 15.89 -7.28
C ALA A 160 -6.34 15.45 -7.89
N GLU A 161 -5.31 16.25 -7.77
CA GLU A 161 -3.99 16.01 -8.37
C GLU A 161 -2.87 16.38 -7.40
N MET A 162 -1.76 15.66 -7.49
CA MET A 162 -0.54 15.94 -6.73
C MET A 162 0.69 15.56 -7.54
N THR A 163 1.76 16.34 -7.37
CA THR A 163 3.03 16.10 -8.04
C THR A 163 4.05 15.50 -7.08
N PHE A 164 4.62 14.37 -7.46
CA PHE A 164 5.62 13.65 -6.67
C PHE A 164 6.99 13.65 -7.34
N LYS A 165 8.03 13.53 -6.55
CA LYS A 165 9.42 13.36 -7.00
C LYS A 165 9.94 12.05 -6.44
N LEU A 166 10.58 11.25 -7.29
CA LEU A 166 11.14 9.96 -6.91
C LEU A 166 12.67 10.04 -6.85
N ASP A 167 13.22 9.57 -5.74
CA ASP A 167 14.64 9.34 -5.62
C ASP A 167 15.00 7.93 -6.14
N GLY A 168 16.23 7.75 -6.58
CA GLY A 168 16.75 6.45 -6.99
C GLY A 168 16.42 6.02 -8.42
N VAL A 169 15.72 6.84 -9.21
CA VAL A 169 15.47 6.60 -10.63
C VAL A 169 16.60 7.17 -11.49
N ASP A 170 16.91 6.51 -12.62
CA ASP A 170 17.89 7.02 -13.60
C ASP A 170 17.24 8.12 -14.47
N ALA A 171 17.62 9.38 -14.25
CA ALA A 171 17.07 10.53 -14.96
C ALA A 171 17.30 10.49 -16.48
N THR A 172 18.24 9.70 -16.97
CA THR A 172 18.58 9.55 -18.40
C THR A 172 17.78 8.45 -19.10
N ALA A 173 17.13 7.58 -18.33
CA ALA A 173 16.35 6.47 -18.85
C ALA A 173 14.91 6.86 -19.19
N ALA A 174 14.21 5.99 -19.93
CA ALA A 174 12.78 6.00 -20.10
C ALA A 174 12.15 4.90 -19.22
N TYR A 175 10.96 5.17 -18.71
CA TYR A 175 10.20 4.24 -17.87
C TYR A 175 8.80 4.03 -18.45
N GLU A 176 8.40 2.77 -18.51
CA GLU A 176 7.03 2.37 -18.78
C GLU A 176 6.26 2.29 -17.46
N LEU A 177 5.14 2.98 -17.40
CA LEU A 177 4.24 3.05 -16.26
C LEU A 177 2.98 2.26 -16.54
N GLN A 178 2.51 1.51 -15.56
CA GLN A 178 1.24 0.78 -15.59
C GLN A 178 0.55 0.95 -14.22
N GLY A 179 -0.70 1.37 -14.24
CA GLY A 179 -1.47 1.62 -13.02
C GLY A 179 -2.84 0.99 -13.04
N LEU A 180 -3.61 1.27 -12.00
CA LEU A 180 -4.99 0.83 -11.88
C LEU A 180 -5.85 1.41 -13.01
N GLU A 181 -7.01 0.79 -13.26
CA GLU A 181 -7.97 1.21 -14.28
C GLU A 181 -7.39 1.34 -15.70
N GLY A 182 -6.34 0.56 -16.00
CA GLY A 182 -5.72 0.56 -17.32
C GLY A 182 -4.81 1.77 -17.60
N PHE A 183 -4.42 2.54 -16.57
CA PHE A 183 -3.44 3.60 -16.76
C PHE A 183 -2.13 3.04 -17.35
N SER A 184 -1.66 3.66 -18.44
CA SER A 184 -0.39 3.30 -19.08
C SER A 184 0.24 4.53 -19.73
N GLU A 185 1.51 4.77 -19.45
CA GLU A 185 2.27 5.90 -19.98
C GLU A 185 3.75 5.56 -20.10
N VAL A 186 4.47 6.27 -20.97
CA VAL A 186 5.94 6.22 -21.02
C VAL A 186 6.49 7.60 -20.70
N VAL A 187 7.28 7.68 -19.64
CA VAL A 187 7.86 8.94 -19.18
C VAL A 187 9.39 8.86 -19.09
N SER A 188 10.05 10.02 -19.08
CA SER A 188 11.48 10.09 -18.81
C SER A 188 11.74 9.92 -17.31
N GLY A 189 12.88 9.33 -16.95
CA GLY A 189 13.32 9.30 -15.56
C GLY A 189 13.52 10.71 -14.98
N LYS A 190 13.84 11.69 -15.83
CA LYS A 190 13.88 13.10 -15.43
C LYS A 190 12.51 13.57 -14.94
N THR A 191 11.42 13.18 -15.60
CA THR A 191 10.05 13.51 -15.15
C THR A 191 9.75 12.89 -13.80
N LEU A 192 10.08 11.60 -13.60
CA LEU A 192 9.91 10.93 -12.31
C LEU A 192 10.73 11.61 -11.20
N ALA A 193 11.96 11.98 -11.48
CA ALA A 193 12.85 12.61 -10.50
C ALA A 193 12.50 14.06 -10.19
N SER A 194 11.96 14.84 -11.14
CA SER A 194 11.72 16.28 -10.98
C SER A 194 10.28 16.66 -10.66
N GLY A 195 9.31 15.81 -11.02
CA GLY A 195 7.89 16.03 -10.76
C GLY A 195 7.00 15.26 -11.71
N PHE A 196 6.44 14.16 -11.23
CA PHE A 196 5.42 13.36 -11.91
C PHE A 196 4.05 13.62 -11.28
N GLN A 197 3.08 14.00 -12.10
CA GLN A 197 1.73 14.31 -11.65
C GLN A 197 0.88 13.03 -11.58
N VAL A 198 0.25 12.80 -10.43
CA VAL A 198 -0.75 11.76 -10.23
C VAL A 198 -2.10 12.42 -10.06
N VAL A 199 -3.10 11.93 -10.79
CA VAL A 199 -4.48 12.42 -10.76
C VAL A 199 -5.39 11.34 -10.23
N ILE A 200 -6.19 11.67 -9.22
CA ILE A 200 -7.24 10.82 -8.64
C ILE A 200 -8.52 11.67 -8.60
N PRO A 201 -9.39 11.55 -9.61
CA PRO A 201 -10.59 12.40 -9.71
C PRO A 201 -11.61 12.15 -8.59
N GLN A 202 -11.73 10.89 -8.17
CA GLN A 202 -12.71 10.47 -7.17
C GLN A 202 -12.33 11.04 -5.79
N ASP A 203 -13.31 11.59 -5.08
CA ASP A 203 -13.20 11.80 -3.64
C ASP A 203 -13.14 10.42 -2.97
N ARG A 204 -12.13 10.14 -2.16
CA ARG A 204 -11.79 8.79 -1.69
C ARG A 204 -11.36 7.87 -2.84
N GLY A 205 -10.14 8.05 -3.29
CA GLY A 205 -9.57 7.28 -4.40
C GLY A 205 -8.15 6.82 -4.14
N VAL A 206 -7.72 5.82 -4.88
CA VAL A 206 -6.36 5.28 -4.84
C VAL A 206 -5.79 5.15 -6.24
N GLN A 207 -4.49 5.34 -6.36
CA GLN A 207 -3.74 5.00 -7.56
C GLN A 207 -2.47 4.23 -7.17
N LEU A 208 -2.33 3.05 -7.74
CA LEU A 208 -1.12 2.23 -7.70
C LEU A 208 -0.50 2.23 -9.08
N ILE A 209 0.72 2.75 -9.20
CA ILE A 209 1.44 2.86 -10.48
C ILE A 209 2.76 2.10 -10.35
N PHE A 210 2.90 1.00 -11.07
CA PHE A 210 4.20 0.34 -11.25
C PHE A 210 4.96 1.02 -12.38
N PHE A 211 6.27 1.13 -12.23
CA PHE A 211 7.15 1.61 -13.30
C PHE A 211 8.34 0.67 -13.51
N LYS A 212 8.75 0.55 -14.77
CA LYS A 212 9.87 -0.28 -15.17
C LYS A 212 10.69 0.44 -16.25
N ARG A 213 12.02 0.43 -16.09
CA ARG A 213 12.96 0.92 -17.10
C ARG A 213 12.82 0.13 -18.40
N ARG A 214 12.79 0.84 -19.54
CA ARG A 214 12.82 0.29 -20.88
C ARG A 214 14.21 -0.18 -21.30
#